data_2b92adc559daa65890110a81892a4a8b
#
_entry.id   2b92adc559daa65890110a81892a4a8b
#
_cell.length_a   1.000
_cell.length_b   1.000
_cell.length_c   1.000
_cell.angle_alpha   90.00
_cell.angle_beta   90.00
_cell.angle_gamma   90.00
#
_symmetry.space_group_name_H-M   'P 1'
#
loop_
_entity.id
_entity.type
_entity.pdbx_description
1 polymer ?
#
loop_
_entity_poly.entity_id
_entity_poly.type
_entity_poly.pdbx_seq_one_letter_code
_entity_poly.pdbx_strand_id
1 'polypeptide(L)'
;MRLQKIALVTTGLFLGATLLSGCGGSGDEGATTADGATEGAAVDGAATGTQELMIDQGITVLDQKLVYPPKGAAKISSAITTLEPGQETGWQLHRIPVYVYVMSGTYTVEYEAGVTKEFPAGSSLMQATKTNYNGINKSEETVRLLTVYMGAKGKRNVVKQ
;
A
#
# COMPACT_ATOMS: atom_id res chain seq x y z
N MET A 1 -34.82 -26.75 9.07
CA MET A 1 -34.84 -27.69 7.96
C MET A 1 -35.32 -26.97 6.71
N ARG A 2 -34.37 -26.45 5.89
CA ARG A 2 -34.56 -26.06 4.48
C ARG A 2 -33.20 -26.05 3.81
N LEU A 3 -32.98 -27.05 2.99
CA LEU A 3 -31.87 -27.17 2.05
C LEU A 3 -32.12 -26.17 0.92
N GLN A 4 -31.08 -25.43 0.49
CA GLN A 4 -31.08 -24.80 -0.83
C GLN A 4 -29.79 -25.11 -1.59
N LYS A 5 -30.02 -25.60 -2.70
CA LYS A 5 -29.38 -26.26 -3.81
C LYS A 5 -28.15 -25.51 -4.36
N ILE A 6 -27.14 -26.31 -4.59
CA ILE A 6 -25.96 -26.09 -5.41
C ILE A 6 -26.39 -25.96 -6.88
N ALA A 7 -25.94 -24.91 -7.55
CA ALA A 7 -26.00 -24.83 -9.02
C ALA A 7 -24.57 -24.83 -9.56
N LEU A 8 -24.26 -25.92 -10.23
CA LEU A 8 -23.08 -26.17 -11.04
C LEU A 8 -23.32 -25.52 -12.41
N VAL A 9 -22.42 -24.66 -12.90
CA VAL A 9 -22.43 -24.19 -14.28
C VAL A 9 -21.08 -24.46 -14.94
N THR A 10 -21.20 -25.20 -16.00
CA THR A 10 -20.35 -25.86 -16.96
C THR A 10 -19.39 -24.93 -17.73
N THR A 11 -18.22 -25.42 -17.91
CA THR A 11 -17.22 -25.44 -19.00
C THR A 11 -17.61 -24.78 -20.33
N GLY A 12 -16.79 -23.86 -20.77
CA GLY A 12 -16.71 -23.39 -22.15
C GLY A 12 -15.26 -23.39 -22.65
N LEU A 13 -14.93 -24.44 -23.42
CA LEU A 13 -13.68 -24.63 -24.14
C LEU A 13 -13.75 -23.88 -25.47
N PHE A 14 -12.87 -22.93 -25.75
CA PHE A 14 -12.67 -22.41 -27.11
C PHE A 14 -11.23 -22.65 -27.56
N LEU A 15 -11.09 -23.60 -28.46
CA LEU A 15 -9.93 -23.82 -29.33
C LEU A 15 -10.06 -22.88 -30.54
N GLY A 16 -9.01 -22.14 -30.84
CA GLY A 16 -8.89 -21.36 -32.07
C GLY A 16 -7.43 -21.24 -32.47
N ALA A 17 -6.96 -22.20 -33.30
CA ALA A 17 -5.67 -22.15 -33.97
C ALA A 17 -5.82 -21.42 -35.31
N THR A 18 -4.95 -20.46 -35.61
CA THR A 18 -4.68 -20.04 -36.98
C THR A 18 -3.20 -19.79 -37.17
N LEU A 19 -2.61 -20.69 -37.97
CA LEU A 19 -1.29 -20.57 -38.60
C LEU A 19 -1.42 -19.63 -39.80
N LEU A 20 -0.49 -18.66 -39.95
CA LEU A 20 -0.12 -18.17 -41.28
C LEU A 20 1.38 -17.95 -41.35
N SER A 21 1.95 -18.70 -42.28
CA SER A 21 3.30 -18.71 -42.79
C SER A 21 3.51 -17.50 -43.71
N GLY A 22 4.68 -16.89 -43.66
CA GLY A 22 5.10 -15.89 -44.63
C GLY A 22 6.64 -15.78 -44.68
N CYS A 23 7.19 -16.31 -45.75
CA CYS A 23 8.61 -16.44 -46.06
C CYS A 23 9.18 -15.17 -46.70
N GLY A 24 10.50 -14.89 -46.50
CA GLY A 24 11.34 -14.35 -47.57
C GLY A 24 12.10 -13.07 -47.29
N GLY A 25 13.44 -13.14 -47.41
CA GLY A 25 14.29 -12.01 -47.70
C GLY A 25 15.69 -12.02 -47.06
N SER A 26 16.68 -12.49 -47.86
CA SER A 26 18.10 -12.59 -47.56
C SER A 26 18.86 -11.23 -47.68
N GLY A 27 19.99 -11.14 -46.96
CA GLY A 27 21.13 -10.22 -47.24
C GLY A 27 21.31 -9.21 -46.09
N ASP A 28 22.43 -8.92 -45.51
CA ASP A 28 23.83 -8.98 -45.84
C ASP A 28 24.67 -8.75 -44.56
N GLU A 29 25.88 -9.21 -44.52
CA GLU A 29 26.83 -9.18 -43.41
C GLU A 29 27.30 -7.76 -43.07
N GLY A 30 27.48 -7.46 -41.78
CA GLY A 30 28.18 -6.28 -41.30
C GLY A 30 28.48 -6.36 -39.83
N ALA A 31 29.61 -6.94 -39.48
CA ALA A 31 30.14 -6.88 -38.12
C ALA A 31 30.54 -5.46 -37.74
N THR A 32 30.22 -5.01 -36.53
CA THR A 32 31.13 -4.26 -35.67
C THR A 32 30.55 -4.01 -34.25
N THR A 33 31.34 -4.42 -33.27
CA THR A 33 31.62 -3.85 -31.93
C THR A 33 30.47 -3.60 -30.94
N ALA A 34 30.63 -4.34 -29.85
CA ALA A 34 30.02 -4.12 -28.54
C ALA A 34 30.10 -2.66 -28.08
N ASP A 35 29.01 -2.10 -27.68
CA ASP A 35 28.97 -1.09 -26.64
C ASP A 35 27.78 -1.34 -25.73
N GLY A 36 28.09 -1.59 -24.45
CA GLY A 36 27.12 -1.94 -23.44
C GLY A 36 26.28 -0.72 -23.05
N ALA A 37 25.17 -0.52 -23.73
CA ALA A 37 24.11 0.34 -23.21
C ALA A 37 23.21 -0.51 -22.30
N THR A 38 23.36 -0.32 -21.00
CA THR A 38 22.37 -0.70 -20.00
C THR A 38 21.04 -0.08 -20.42
N GLU A 39 20.15 -0.89 -20.98
CA GLU A 39 18.77 -0.50 -21.20
C GLU A 39 18.16 -0.15 -19.84
N GLY A 40 18.10 1.13 -19.58
CA GLY A 40 17.32 1.66 -18.46
C GLY A 40 15.89 1.18 -18.64
N ALA A 41 15.38 0.48 -17.64
CA ALA A 41 13.98 0.08 -17.59
C ALA A 41 13.11 1.28 -17.99
N ALA A 42 12.40 1.15 -19.13
CA ALA A 42 11.39 2.10 -19.52
C ALA A 42 10.42 2.23 -18.33
N VAL A 43 10.42 3.38 -17.71
CA VAL A 43 9.33 3.78 -16.82
C VAL A 43 8.09 3.83 -17.70
N ASP A 44 7.28 2.80 -17.57
CA ASP A 44 5.98 2.67 -18.21
C ASP A 44 5.24 3.99 -17.98
N GLY A 45 4.76 4.61 -19.06
CA GLY A 45 4.29 5.99 -19.06
C GLY A 45 3.31 6.22 -17.93
N ALA A 46 3.67 7.13 -17.02
CA ALA A 46 2.82 7.49 -15.88
C ALA A 46 1.45 7.87 -16.44
N ALA A 47 0.43 7.13 -16.04
CA ALA A 47 -0.95 7.42 -16.39
C ALA A 47 -1.24 8.87 -15.95
N THR A 48 -1.50 9.76 -16.91
CA THR A 48 -1.91 11.13 -16.61
C THR A 48 -3.31 11.09 -16.03
N GLY A 49 -3.43 11.20 -14.71
CA GLY A 49 -4.70 11.18 -14.01
C GLY A 49 -4.53 11.39 -12.52
N THR A 50 -5.59 11.77 -11.83
CA THR A 50 -5.66 11.87 -10.38
C THR A 50 -6.24 10.59 -9.83
N GLN A 51 -5.52 9.91 -8.94
CA GLN A 51 -6.03 8.81 -8.15
C GLN A 51 -6.38 9.33 -6.77
N GLU A 52 -7.65 9.24 -6.40
CA GLU A 52 -8.09 9.55 -5.04
C GLU A 52 -7.75 8.39 -4.11
N LEU A 53 -6.97 8.67 -3.05
CA LEU A 53 -6.53 7.66 -2.07
C LEU A 53 -7.46 7.60 -0.85
N MET A 54 -8.09 8.72 -0.50
CA MET A 54 -9.02 8.84 0.63
C MET A 54 -9.91 10.07 0.41
N ILE A 55 -11.23 9.91 0.61
CA ILE A 55 -12.20 10.98 0.41
C ILE A 55 -12.97 11.18 1.71
N ASP A 56 -13.08 12.42 2.18
CA ASP A 56 -13.94 12.89 3.29
C ASP A 56 -13.93 11.98 4.55
N GLN A 57 -12.75 11.43 4.88
CA GLN A 57 -12.62 10.50 6.00
C GLN A 57 -12.75 11.22 7.35
N GLY A 58 -13.84 10.96 8.06
CA GLY A 58 -14.12 11.53 9.38
C GLY A 58 -13.85 10.61 10.57
N ILE A 59 -13.44 9.35 10.32
CA ILE A 59 -13.20 8.33 11.36
C ILE A 59 -11.85 7.63 11.13
N THR A 60 -11.34 6.98 12.19
CA THR A 60 -10.15 6.13 12.13
C THR A 60 -10.50 4.70 11.70
N VAL A 61 -9.48 3.86 11.52
CA VAL A 61 -9.64 2.42 11.24
C VAL A 61 -10.36 1.62 12.35
N LEU A 62 -10.51 2.20 13.54
CA LEU A 62 -11.29 1.64 14.66
C LEU A 62 -12.58 2.43 14.91
N ASP A 63 -13.15 3.07 13.88
CA ASP A 63 -14.40 3.85 13.92
C ASP A 63 -14.43 5.00 14.94
N GLN A 64 -13.26 5.46 15.38
CA GLN A 64 -13.12 6.60 16.27
C GLN A 64 -13.27 7.89 15.48
N LYS A 65 -14.04 8.86 15.98
CA LYS A 65 -14.16 10.18 15.36
C LYS A 65 -12.79 10.88 15.28
N LEU A 66 -12.44 11.37 14.10
CA LEU A 66 -11.24 12.19 13.90
C LEU A 66 -11.45 13.57 14.52
N VAL A 67 -10.49 13.97 15.33
CA VAL A 67 -10.51 15.29 16.00
C VAL A 67 -9.13 15.92 15.92
N TYR A 68 -9.04 17.10 15.32
CA TYR A 68 -7.80 17.86 15.33
C TYR A 68 -7.51 18.43 16.73
N PRO A 69 -6.24 18.65 17.08
CA PRO A 69 -5.89 19.32 18.32
C PRO A 69 -6.59 20.69 18.41
N PRO A 70 -7.37 20.97 19.49
CA PRO A 70 -8.20 22.18 19.55
C PRO A 70 -7.39 23.46 19.83
N LYS A 71 -6.11 23.34 20.18
CA LYS A 71 -5.22 24.46 20.52
C LYS A 71 -3.82 24.26 19.94
N GLY A 72 -3.17 25.38 19.63
CA GLY A 72 -1.82 25.44 19.09
C GLY A 72 -1.79 25.62 17.58
N ALA A 73 -0.74 26.22 17.05
CA ALA A 73 -0.50 26.35 15.63
C ALA A 73 -0.35 24.94 15.00
N ALA A 74 -0.93 24.72 13.84
CA ALA A 74 -0.82 23.46 13.10
C ALA A 74 0.66 23.10 12.88
N LYS A 75 0.97 21.83 13.03
CA LYS A 75 2.29 21.26 12.75
C LYS A 75 2.10 19.96 12.00
N ILE A 76 2.47 19.99 10.72
CA ILE A 76 2.44 18.79 9.86
C ILE A 76 3.86 18.25 9.78
N SER A 77 3.98 16.94 9.89
CA SER A 77 5.24 16.22 9.68
C SER A 77 4.95 14.96 8.85
N SER A 78 5.89 14.54 8.04
CA SER A 78 5.79 13.29 7.30
C SER A 78 7.07 12.49 7.44
N ALA A 79 6.96 11.18 7.29
CA ALA A 79 8.08 10.25 7.29
C ALA A 79 7.79 9.06 6.38
N ILE A 80 8.84 8.48 5.82
CA ILE A 80 8.78 7.15 5.22
C ILE A 80 9.38 6.18 6.24
N THR A 81 8.60 5.16 6.59
CA THR A 81 9.04 4.05 7.42
C THR A 81 9.21 2.81 6.54
N THR A 82 10.35 2.15 6.69
CA THR A 82 10.62 0.87 6.02
C THR A 82 10.65 -0.22 7.08
N LEU A 83 9.95 -1.32 6.86
CA LEU A 83 9.94 -2.50 7.69
C LEU A 83 10.32 -3.70 6.81
N GLU A 84 11.48 -4.29 7.09
CA GLU A 84 11.88 -5.56 6.47
C GLU A 84 11.00 -6.71 7.00
N PRO A 85 10.96 -7.88 6.34
CA PRO A 85 10.24 -9.04 6.84
C PRO A 85 10.47 -9.32 8.32
N GLY A 86 9.41 -9.46 9.09
CA GLY A 86 9.45 -9.68 10.54
C GLY A 86 9.74 -8.45 11.40
N GLN A 87 10.04 -7.29 10.82
CA GLN A 87 10.24 -6.07 11.61
C GLN A 87 8.92 -5.44 12.07
N GLU A 88 9.00 -4.73 13.20
CA GLU A 88 7.86 -4.07 13.83
C GLU A 88 8.20 -2.66 14.31
N THR A 89 7.19 -1.82 14.49
CA THR A 89 7.34 -0.46 15.02
C THR A 89 7.50 -0.45 16.54
N GLY A 90 7.14 -1.52 17.20
CA GLY A 90 6.88 -1.61 18.63
C GLY A 90 5.56 -0.92 19.03
N TRP A 91 5.09 -1.24 20.24
CA TRP A 91 3.85 -0.70 20.78
C TRP A 91 3.92 0.81 20.98
N GLN A 92 2.95 1.51 20.41
CA GLN A 92 2.89 2.97 20.43
C GLN A 92 1.44 3.45 20.23
N LEU A 93 1.21 4.73 20.52
CA LEU A 93 -0.07 5.39 20.22
C LEU A 93 0.12 6.79 19.65
N HIS A 94 -0.91 7.29 18.98
CA HIS A 94 -1.03 8.68 18.54
C HIS A 94 -2.11 9.41 19.33
N ARG A 95 -1.88 10.68 19.62
CA ARG A 95 -2.87 11.60 20.23
C ARG A 95 -3.32 12.69 19.25
N ILE A 96 -2.95 12.52 17.99
CA ILE A 96 -3.21 13.42 16.86
C ILE A 96 -3.67 12.57 15.69
N PRO A 97 -4.40 13.12 14.72
CA PRO A 97 -4.69 12.42 13.47
C PRO A 97 -3.41 12.05 12.73
N VAL A 98 -3.38 10.82 12.23
CA VAL A 98 -2.26 10.30 11.44
C VAL A 98 -2.80 9.57 10.23
N TYR A 99 -2.40 10.04 9.07
CA TYR A 99 -2.65 9.37 7.80
C TYR A 99 -1.47 8.47 7.45
N VAL A 100 -1.76 7.27 6.98
CA VAL A 100 -0.77 6.32 6.49
C VAL A 100 -1.17 5.87 5.09
N TYR A 101 -0.18 5.84 4.20
CA TYR A 101 -0.30 5.24 2.87
C TYR A 101 0.72 4.12 2.73
N VAL A 102 0.27 2.94 2.33
CA VAL A 102 1.12 1.77 2.10
C VAL A 102 1.67 1.85 0.68
N MET A 103 2.96 2.15 0.55
CA MET A 103 3.65 2.30 -0.73
C MET A 103 4.03 0.96 -1.35
N SER A 104 4.42 -0.03 -0.51
CA SER A 104 4.77 -1.39 -0.93
C SER A 104 4.54 -2.40 0.20
N GLY A 105 4.39 -3.68 -0.17
CA GLY A 105 4.18 -4.79 0.74
C GLY A 105 2.78 -4.79 1.40
N THR A 106 2.62 -5.58 2.46
CA THR A 106 1.39 -5.64 3.25
C THR A 106 1.68 -5.25 4.70
N TYR A 107 1.08 -4.14 5.13
CA TYR A 107 1.23 -3.62 6.49
C TYR A 107 0.19 -4.21 7.42
N THR A 108 0.61 -4.94 8.44
CA THR A 108 -0.26 -5.50 9.49
C THR A 108 -0.22 -4.58 10.71
N VAL A 109 -1.39 -4.26 11.26
CA VAL A 109 -1.54 -3.47 12.49
C VAL A 109 -2.31 -4.26 13.53
N GLU A 110 -1.69 -4.48 14.66
CA GLU A 110 -2.30 -5.10 15.85
C GLU A 110 -2.65 -4.01 16.87
N TYR A 111 -3.87 -4.05 17.39
CA TYR A 111 -4.35 -3.11 18.42
C TYR A 111 -4.50 -3.83 19.76
N GLU A 112 -4.27 -3.11 20.88
CA GLU A 112 -4.35 -3.67 22.25
C GLU A 112 -5.70 -4.33 22.58
N ALA A 113 -6.77 -3.97 21.86
CA ALA A 113 -8.09 -4.59 21.98
C ALA A 113 -8.20 -5.97 21.27
N GLY A 114 -7.09 -6.53 20.79
CA GLY A 114 -7.06 -7.82 20.07
C GLY A 114 -7.55 -7.74 18.63
N VAL A 115 -7.74 -6.54 18.08
CA VAL A 115 -8.10 -6.34 16.68
C VAL A 115 -6.83 -6.29 15.83
N THR A 116 -6.79 -7.08 14.76
CA THR A 116 -5.73 -7.05 13.75
C THR A 116 -6.33 -6.64 12.41
N LYS A 117 -5.65 -5.75 11.69
CA LYS A 117 -6.02 -5.32 10.33
C LYS A 117 -4.81 -5.36 9.41
N GLU A 118 -5.03 -5.71 8.15
CA GLU A 118 -4.02 -5.76 7.11
C GLU A 118 -4.33 -4.75 6.00
N PHE A 119 -3.29 -4.12 5.50
CA PHE A 119 -3.35 -3.07 4.49
C PHE A 119 -2.33 -3.38 3.40
N PRO A 120 -2.74 -3.85 2.22
CA PRO A 120 -1.83 -4.07 1.09
C PRO A 120 -1.34 -2.75 0.49
N ALA A 121 -0.33 -2.83 -0.37
CA ALA A 121 0.17 -1.70 -1.16
C ALA A 121 -0.98 -0.99 -1.88
N GLY A 122 -0.94 0.35 -1.92
CA GLY A 122 -2.00 1.20 -2.45
C GLY A 122 -3.11 1.54 -1.45
N SER A 123 -3.14 0.88 -0.27
CA SER A 123 -4.12 1.20 0.78
C SER A 123 -3.76 2.50 1.50
N SER A 124 -4.78 3.24 1.91
CA SER A 124 -4.65 4.37 2.83
C SER A 124 -5.55 4.21 4.05
N LEU A 125 -5.09 4.70 5.20
CA LEU A 125 -5.83 4.60 6.44
C LEU A 125 -5.62 5.82 7.34
N MET A 126 -6.63 6.18 8.12
CA MET A 126 -6.50 7.05 9.29
C MET A 126 -6.22 6.17 10.51
N GLN A 127 -5.02 6.26 11.07
CA GLN A 127 -4.60 5.45 12.21
C GLN A 127 -5.43 5.76 13.45
N ALA A 128 -5.69 4.72 14.28
CA ALA A 128 -6.39 4.89 15.53
C ALA A 128 -5.68 5.91 16.45
N THR A 129 -6.47 6.67 17.19
CA THR A 129 -5.97 7.65 18.16
C THR A 129 -6.21 7.17 19.58
N LYS A 130 -5.26 7.44 20.49
CA LYS A 130 -5.34 7.08 21.93
C LYS A 130 -5.49 5.58 22.20
N THR A 131 -5.22 4.74 21.20
CA THR A 131 -5.23 3.28 21.29
C THR A 131 -3.85 2.79 20.97
N ASN A 132 -3.30 1.90 21.80
CA ASN A 132 -2.02 1.30 21.55
C ASN A 132 -2.10 0.35 20.36
N TYR A 133 -1.11 0.39 19.51
CA TYR A 133 -0.97 -0.49 18.37
C TYR A 133 0.49 -0.85 18.13
N ASN A 134 0.70 -1.95 17.47
CA ASN A 134 1.98 -2.38 16.91
C ASN A 134 1.83 -2.60 15.41
N GLY A 135 2.67 -1.94 14.63
CA GLY A 135 2.72 -2.13 13.19
C GLY A 135 3.79 -3.14 12.84
N ILE A 136 3.45 -4.15 12.07
CA ILE A 136 4.31 -5.32 11.81
C ILE A 136 4.34 -5.61 10.31
N ASN A 137 5.49 -5.97 9.79
CA ASN A 137 5.61 -6.61 8.50
C ASN A 137 5.60 -8.14 8.70
N LYS A 138 4.46 -8.76 8.43
CA LYS A 138 4.29 -10.24 8.47
C LYS A 138 4.48 -10.90 7.10
N SER A 139 4.76 -10.11 6.06
CA SER A 139 4.99 -10.59 4.69
C SER A 139 6.47 -10.83 4.40
N GLU A 140 6.76 -11.49 3.29
CA GLU A 140 8.11 -11.70 2.79
C GLU A 140 8.68 -10.48 2.03
N GLU A 141 7.84 -9.50 1.72
CA GLU A 141 8.22 -8.30 1.00
C GLU A 141 8.48 -7.14 1.97
N THR A 142 9.41 -6.24 1.60
CA THR A 142 9.65 -5.00 2.36
C THR A 142 8.43 -4.09 2.32
N VAL A 143 7.91 -3.74 3.49
CA VAL A 143 6.83 -2.77 3.66
C VAL A 143 7.40 -1.36 3.71
N ARG A 144 6.85 -0.46 2.90
CA ARG A 144 7.16 0.97 2.95
C ARG A 144 5.88 1.78 3.17
N LEU A 145 5.94 2.66 4.14
CA LEU A 145 4.80 3.47 4.59
C LEU A 145 5.14 4.95 4.47
N LEU A 146 4.30 5.73 3.81
CA LEU A 146 4.27 7.18 3.98
C LEU A 146 3.33 7.51 5.14
N THR A 147 3.85 8.12 6.19
CA THR A 147 3.07 8.54 7.35
C THR A 147 3.03 10.06 7.43
N VAL A 148 1.84 10.64 7.57
CA VAL A 148 1.62 12.08 7.74
C VAL A 148 0.98 12.34 9.11
N TYR A 149 1.66 13.09 9.95
CA TYR A 149 1.24 13.48 11.29
C TYR A 149 0.61 14.87 11.25
N MET A 150 -0.68 14.97 11.55
CA MET A 150 -1.45 16.22 11.53
C MET A 150 -1.64 16.74 12.96
N GLY A 151 -0.57 17.28 13.52
CA GLY A 151 -0.49 17.69 14.90
C GLY A 151 -0.56 19.21 15.11
N ALA A 152 -0.17 19.63 16.31
CA ALA A 152 -0.03 21.01 16.69
C ALA A 152 1.28 21.25 17.44
N LYS A 153 1.77 22.52 17.47
CA LYS A 153 2.96 22.91 18.24
C LYS A 153 2.84 22.45 19.70
N GLY A 154 3.89 21.78 20.21
CA GLY A 154 3.92 21.23 21.57
C GLY A 154 3.27 19.83 21.72
N LYS A 155 2.70 19.26 20.67
CA LYS A 155 2.20 17.87 20.69
C LYS A 155 3.24 16.89 20.12
N ARG A 156 3.34 15.71 20.74
CA ARG A 156 4.17 14.62 20.25
C ARG A 156 3.43 13.86 19.14
N ASN A 157 4.14 13.49 18.08
CA ASN A 157 3.58 12.70 16.99
C ASN A 157 3.33 11.25 17.45
N VAL A 158 4.25 10.71 18.22
CA VAL A 158 4.24 9.31 18.70
C VAL A 158 4.48 9.30 20.21
N VAL A 159 3.78 8.42 20.92
CA VAL A 159 4.03 8.05 22.32
C VAL A 159 4.36 6.57 22.32
N LYS A 160 5.60 6.21 22.61
CA LYS A 160 6.03 4.79 22.77
C LYS A 160 5.68 4.31 24.16
N GLN A 161 5.36 3.01 24.25
CA GLN A 161 5.13 2.27 25.50
C GLN A 161 6.45 1.70 26.00
#